data_ad15d32f43f1b902bb316fb4b623b0ec
#
_entry.id   ad15d32f43f1b902bb316fb4b623b0ec
#
_cell.length_a   1.000
_cell.length_b   1.000
_cell.length_c   1.000
_cell.angle_alpha   90.00
_cell.angle_beta   90.00
_cell.angle_gamma   90.00
#
_symmetry.space_group_name_H-M   'P 1'
#
loop_
_entity.id
_entity.type
_entity.pdbx_description
1 polymer ?
#
loop_
_entity_poly.entity_id
_entity_poly.type
_entity_poly.pdbx_seq_one_letter_code
_entity_poly.pdbx_strand_id
1 'polypeptide(L)'
;MLKRTMGRLLLTSLVITGLAGTIDDNSISKKERKYAIGLMKETRDEAINSTKNLSEAQLNYKAAPEKWSVKECMYHIAGAEKLLWGMFESNMKGAANPEKRSEIKVTDEQFVKMVQDRSNKLQAPEPIQPKNTGFTSITEAIEDFKKNRGEHIKYLKSSTEDMRNHVVQMPFGWIDCYQLCLMIAAHSNRHTQQLNEVKADAGFPKQ
;
A
#
# COMPACT_ATOMS: atom_id res chain seq x y z
N MET A 1 42.56 2.05 -79.77
CA MET A 1 41.84 0.96 -79.04
C MET A 1 41.91 1.24 -77.57
N LEU A 2 40.81 1.78 -76.96
CA LEU A 2 40.77 2.15 -75.61
C LEU A 2 40.09 0.98 -74.79
N LYS A 3 40.85 0.35 -73.90
CA LYS A 3 40.28 -0.67 -73.01
C LYS A 3 39.70 0.03 -71.77
N ARG A 4 38.37 -0.03 -71.61
CA ARG A 4 37.63 0.40 -70.39
C ARG A 4 37.77 -0.68 -69.37
N THR A 5 38.41 -0.39 -68.24
CA THR A 5 38.36 -1.19 -67.00
C THR A 5 37.16 -0.74 -66.16
N MET A 6 36.20 -1.62 -66.03
CA MET A 6 35.08 -1.45 -65.10
C MET A 6 35.52 -1.81 -63.65
N GLY A 7 35.64 -0.79 -62.80
CA GLY A 7 35.83 -0.99 -61.38
C GLY A 7 34.52 -1.44 -60.75
N ARG A 8 34.55 -2.60 -60.14
CA ARG A 8 33.43 -3.08 -59.27
C ARG A 8 33.54 -2.44 -57.89
N LEU A 9 32.60 -1.55 -57.58
CA LEU A 9 32.41 -1.03 -56.22
C LEU A 9 31.72 -2.09 -55.38
N LEU A 10 32.45 -2.68 -54.42
CA LEU A 10 31.85 -3.53 -53.39
C LEU A 10 31.24 -2.62 -52.36
N LEU A 11 29.89 -2.60 -52.27
CA LEU A 11 29.16 -1.96 -51.21
C LEU A 11 29.09 -2.95 -50.04
N THR A 12 29.93 -2.78 -49.03
CA THR A 12 29.82 -3.53 -47.75
C THR A 12 28.74 -2.90 -46.91
N SER A 13 27.57 -3.53 -46.89
CA SER A 13 26.48 -3.18 -45.96
C SER A 13 26.87 -3.58 -44.54
N LEU A 14 27.18 -2.60 -43.70
CA LEU A 14 27.38 -2.80 -42.27
C LEU A 14 26.00 -3.04 -41.62
N VAL A 15 25.65 -4.29 -41.39
CA VAL A 15 24.45 -4.64 -40.58
C VAL A 15 24.80 -4.39 -39.13
N ILE A 16 24.39 -3.25 -38.59
CA ILE A 16 24.40 -2.98 -37.16
C ILE A 16 23.24 -3.77 -36.59
N THR A 17 23.49 -4.98 -36.11
CA THR A 17 22.56 -5.69 -35.24
C THR A 17 22.60 -4.97 -33.86
N GLY A 18 21.71 -3.99 -33.69
CA GLY A 18 21.45 -3.45 -32.37
C GLY A 18 20.92 -4.56 -31.47
N LEU A 19 21.73 -5.05 -30.54
CA LEU A 19 21.22 -5.72 -29.35
C LEU A 19 20.38 -4.67 -28.63
N ALA A 20 19.09 -4.65 -28.93
CA ALA A 20 18.10 -4.09 -27.98
C ALA A 20 18.13 -5.01 -26.76
N GLY A 21 19.03 -4.74 -25.82
CA GLY A 21 18.92 -5.28 -24.48
C GLY A 21 17.54 -4.89 -23.99
N THR A 22 16.69 -5.88 -23.76
CA THR A 22 15.48 -5.68 -22.96
C THR A 22 15.98 -5.16 -21.62
N ILE A 23 15.79 -3.86 -21.36
CA ILE A 23 15.87 -3.36 -19.99
C ILE A 23 14.77 -4.15 -19.29
N ASP A 24 15.16 -5.12 -18.47
CA ASP A 24 14.23 -5.76 -17.53
C ASP A 24 13.74 -4.64 -16.64
N ASP A 25 12.58 -4.09 -16.98
CA ASP A 25 11.90 -3.12 -16.16
C ASP A 25 11.30 -3.93 -14.98
N ASN A 26 12.14 -4.12 -13.94
CA ASN A 26 11.75 -4.80 -12.70
C ASN A 26 10.67 -4.03 -11.91
N SER A 27 10.18 -2.91 -12.44
CA SER A 27 9.12 -2.13 -11.82
C SER A 27 7.78 -2.87 -11.89
N ILE A 28 6.87 -2.50 -10.99
CA ILE A 28 5.50 -3.01 -11.04
C ILE A 28 4.82 -2.64 -12.35
N SER A 29 4.05 -3.56 -12.92
CA SER A 29 3.30 -3.37 -14.17
C SER A 29 2.28 -2.23 -14.06
N LYS A 30 1.86 -1.68 -15.21
CA LYS A 30 0.79 -0.67 -15.27
C LYS A 30 -0.51 -1.14 -14.61
N LYS A 31 -0.83 -2.43 -14.70
CA LYS A 31 -2.02 -3.03 -14.09
C LYS A 31 -1.90 -3.03 -12.57
N GLU A 32 -0.78 -3.49 -12.03
CA GLU A 32 -0.50 -3.50 -10.59
C GLU A 32 -0.51 -2.09 -10.02
N ARG A 33 0.16 -1.16 -10.69
CA ARG A 33 0.18 0.26 -10.30
C ARG A 33 -1.23 0.84 -10.23
N LYS A 34 -2.05 0.62 -11.26
CA LYS A 34 -3.45 1.08 -11.30
C LYS A 34 -4.26 0.48 -10.16
N TYR A 35 -4.08 -0.81 -9.89
CA TYR A 35 -4.77 -1.53 -8.83
C TYR A 35 -4.41 -0.97 -7.44
N ALA A 36 -3.12 -0.88 -7.11
CA ALA A 36 -2.67 -0.35 -5.81
C ALA A 36 -3.14 1.10 -5.59
N ILE A 37 -3.00 1.97 -6.60
CA ILE A 37 -3.47 3.36 -6.53
C ILE A 37 -4.99 3.43 -6.35
N GLY A 38 -5.74 2.60 -7.05
CA GLY A 38 -7.19 2.50 -6.93
C GLY A 38 -7.60 2.13 -5.50
N LEU A 39 -7.03 1.04 -4.98
CA LEU A 39 -7.29 0.55 -3.63
C LEU A 39 -6.92 1.59 -2.56
N MET A 40 -5.77 2.25 -2.70
CA MET A 40 -5.36 3.31 -1.77
C MET A 40 -6.31 4.51 -1.75
N LYS A 41 -6.85 4.92 -2.91
CA LYS A 41 -7.82 6.02 -2.99
C LYS A 41 -9.16 5.62 -2.37
N GLU A 42 -9.68 4.46 -2.76
CA GLU A 42 -10.94 3.92 -2.28
C GLU A 42 -10.96 3.83 -0.76
N THR A 43 -9.97 3.14 -0.17
CA THR A 43 -9.90 2.92 1.29
C THR A 43 -9.62 4.21 2.07
N ARG A 44 -8.92 5.19 1.47
CA ARG A 44 -8.81 6.54 2.04
C ARG A 44 -10.16 7.23 2.13
N ASP A 45 -10.88 7.24 1.02
CA ASP A 45 -12.15 7.95 0.92
C ASP A 45 -13.23 7.29 1.81
N GLU A 46 -13.23 5.96 1.90
CA GLU A 46 -14.08 5.22 2.82
C GLU A 46 -13.80 5.59 4.29
N ALA A 47 -12.55 5.57 4.73
CA ALA A 47 -12.17 5.90 6.10
C ALA A 47 -12.62 7.32 6.49
N ILE A 48 -12.34 8.30 5.61
CA ILE A 48 -12.71 9.70 5.83
C ILE A 48 -14.23 9.88 5.84
N ASN A 49 -14.92 9.29 4.88
CA ASN A 49 -16.39 9.41 4.78
C ASN A 49 -17.09 8.78 5.99
N SER A 50 -16.54 7.70 6.53
CA SER A 50 -17.11 7.02 7.70
C SER A 50 -17.03 7.85 8.99
N THR A 51 -16.20 8.90 9.03
CA THR A 51 -16.05 9.80 10.18
C THR A 51 -16.79 11.13 10.03
N LYS A 52 -17.37 11.41 8.86
CA LYS A 52 -18.03 12.71 8.59
C LYS A 52 -19.29 12.92 9.42
N ASN A 53 -19.49 14.17 9.84
CA ASN A 53 -20.71 14.65 10.50
C ASN A 53 -21.06 13.88 11.78
N LEU A 54 -20.08 13.31 12.47
CA LEU A 54 -20.26 12.68 13.76
C LEU A 54 -20.07 13.71 14.88
N SER A 55 -20.97 13.69 15.86
CA SER A 55 -20.83 14.49 17.07
C SER A 55 -19.70 13.98 17.97
N GLU A 56 -19.23 14.77 18.91
CA GLU A 56 -18.21 14.34 19.88
C GLU A 56 -18.67 13.11 20.70
N ALA A 57 -19.96 13.03 21.04
CA ALA A 57 -20.52 11.85 21.68
C ALA A 57 -20.39 10.60 20.82
N GLN A 58 -20.67 10.71 19.53
CA GLN A 58 -20.53 9.61 18.55
C GLN A 58 -19.08 9.23 18.31
N LEU A 59 -18.18 10.20 18.21
CA LEU A 59 -16.75 9.96 18.02
C LEU A 59 -16.10 9.23 19.19
N ASN A 60 -16.57 9.49 20.41
CA ASN A 60 -16.02 8.91 21.64
C ASN A 60 -16.79 7.67 22.14
N TYR A 61 -17.90 7.30 21.49
CA TYR A 61 -18.70 6.16 21.90
C TYR A 61 -17.91 4.86 21.83
N LYS A 62 -18.05 4.02 22.86
CA LYS A 62 -17.51 2.67 22.96
C LYS A 62 -18.62 1.69 23.33
N ALA A 63 -18.79 0.63 22.54
CA ALA A 63 -19.75 -0.43 22.83
C ALA A 63 -19.40 -1.21 24.12
N ALA A 64 -18.12 -1.19 24.54
CA ALA A 64 -17.62 -1.70 25.80
C ALA A 64 -16.27 -1.02 26.14
N PRO A 65 -15.83 -1.00 27.41
CA PRO A 65 -14.60 -0.29 27.83
C PRO A 65 -13.35 -0.69 27.05
N GLU A 66 -13.23 -1.97 26.68
CA GLU A 66 -12.09 -2.52 25.93
C GLU A 66 -12.21 -2.36 24.42
N LYS A 67 -13.35 -1.89 23.91
CA LYS A 67 -13.56 -1.63 22.48
C LYS A 67 -13.07 -0.25 22.10
N TRP A 68 -12.63 -0.14 20.87
CA TRP A 68 -12.26 1.16 20.33
C TRP A 68 -13.48 1.96 19.88
N SER A 69 -13.41 3.27 20.12
CA SER A 69 -14.36 4.23 19.55
C SER A 69 -14.05 4.52 18.09
N VAL A 70 -14.94 5.25 17.42
CA VAL A 70 -14.71 5.76 16.05
C VAL A 70 -13.40 6.55 15.98
N LYS A 71 -13.18 7.46 16.94
CA LYS A 71 -11.97 8.28 17.05
C LYS A 71 -10.72 7.41 17.22
N GLU A 72 -10.75 6.43 18.08
CA GLU A 72 -9.63 5.51 18.32
C GLU A 72 -9.31 4.64 17.10
N CYS A 73 -10.32 4.19 16.34
CA CYS A 73 -10.10 3.50 15.07
C CYS A 73 -9.36 4.40 14.07
N MET A 74 -9.75 5.69 13.97
CA MET A 74 -9.08 6.63 13.07
C MET A 74 -7.64 6.94 13.50
N TYR A 75 -7.38 7.07 14.79
CA TYR A 75 -6.03 7.22 15.33
C TYR A 75 -5.14 6.04 14.95
N HIS A 76 -5.66 4.83 15.09
CA HIS A 76 -4.95 3.63 14.70
C HIS A 76 -4.68 3.57 13.19
N ILE A 77 -5.68 3.90 12.36
CA ILE A 77 -5.51 3.95 10.89
C ILE A 77 -4.36 4.90 10.51
N ALA A 78 -4.35 6.11 11.08
CA ALA A 78 -3.32 7.11 10.78
C ALA A 78 -1.93 6.70 11.30
N GLY A 79 -1.86 6.12 12.50
CA GLY A 79 -0.60 5.61 13.06
C GLY A 79 -0.04 4.43 12.27
N ALA A 80 -0.90 3.50 11.87
CA ALA A 80 -0.52 2.34 11.08
C ALA A 80 -0.05 2.71 9.67
N GLU A 81 -0.64 3.74 9.06
CA GLU A 81 -0.20 4.29 7.77
C GLU A 81 1.29 4.62 7.78
N LYS A 82 1.75 5.35 8.80
CA LYS A 82 3.17 5.71 8.96
C LYS A 82 4.06 4.51 9.25
N LEU A 83 3.63 3.66 10.17
CA LEU A 83 4.44 2.50 10.57
C LEU A 83 4.69 1.56 9.39
N LEU A 84 3.63 1.22 8.66
CA LEU A 84 3.73 0.30 7.52
C LEU A 84 4.51 0.91 6.36
N TRP A 85 4.39 2.23 6.13
CA TRP A 85 5.21 2.90 5.14
C TRP A 85 6.69 2.96 5.53
N GLY A 86 6.99 3.22 6.79
CA GLY A 86 8.37 3.13 7.30
C GLY A 86 8.98 1.74 7.11
N MET A 87 8.18 0.67 7.29
CA MET A 87 8.61 -0.69 6.97
C MET A 87 8.88 -0.87 5.47
N PHE A 88 8.01 -0.33 4.60
CA PHE A 88 8.21 -0.33 3.16
C PHE A 88 9.54 0.35 2.79
N GLU A 89 9.76 1.58 3.23
CA GLU A 89 10.98 2.33 2.93
C GLU A 89 12.24 1.63 3.45
N SER A 90 12.17 1.04 4.65
CA SER A 90 13.28 0.30 5.22
C SER A 90 13.66 -0.92 4.37
N ASN A 91 12.65 -1.67 3.90
CA ASN A 91 12.90 -2.83 3.05
C ASN A 91 13.40 -2.44 1.65
N MET A 92 12.87 -1.36 1.06
CA MET A 92 13.33 -0.85 -0.24
C MET A 92 14.78 -0.33 -0.22
N LYS A 93 15.28 0.14 0.93
CA LYS A 93 16.70 0.52 1.13
C LYS A 93 17.64 -0.67 1.25
N GLY A 94 17.12 -1.84 1.56
CA GLY A 94 17.89 -3.08 1.66
C GLY A 94 18.29 -3.63 0.28
N ALA A 95 19.07 -4.69 0.28
CA ALA A 95 19.36 -5.43 -0.95
C ALA A 95 18.12 -6.20 -1.42
N ALA A 96 17.86 -6.23 -2.72
CA ALA A 96 16.86 -7.11 -3.30
C ALA A 96 17.22 -8.59 -3.02
N ASN A 97 16.19 -9.41 -2.83
CA ASN A 97 16.33 -10.83 -2.49
C ASN A 97 15.34 -11.71 -3.29
N PRO A 98 15.47 -11.69 -4.66
CA PRO A 98 14.53 -12.34 -5.55
C PRO A 98 14.36 -13.83 -5.32
N GLU A 99 15.36 -14.50 -4.74
CA GLU A 99 15.29 -15.91 -4.35
C GLU A 99 14.21 -16.19 -3.30
N LYS A 100 13.81 -15.19 -2.53
CA LYS A 100 12.74 -15.29 -1.52
C LYS A 100 11.34 -15.19 -2.10
N ARG A 101 11.18 -14.81 -3.36
CA ARG A 101 9.85 -14.75 -4.00
C ARG A 101 9.09 -16.07 -3.98
N SER A 102 9.82 -17.18 -4.07
CA SER A 102 9.24 -18.52 -3.99
C SER A 102 8.57 -18.84 -2.64
N GLU A 103 8.89 -18.07 -1.60
CA GLU A 103 8.29 -18.20 -0.26
C GLU A 103 6.91 -17.51 -0.16
N ILE A 104 6.56 -16.62 -1.08
CA ILE A 104 5.24 -15.97 -1.12
C ILE A 104 4.21 -16.99 -1.62
N LYS A 105 3.24 -17.32 -0.77
CA LYS A 105 2.26 -18.41 -1.02
C LYS A 105 0.87 -17.91 -1.42
N VAL A 106 0.65 -16.60 -1.42
CA VAL A 106 -0.66 -15.99 -1.70
C VAL A 106 -0.57 -15.00 -2.85
N THR A 107 -1.63 -14.94 -3.67
CA THR A 107 -1.75 -13.89 -4.69
C THR A 107 -2.04 -12.54 -4.05
N ASP A 108 -1.89 -11.46 -4.82
CA ASP A 108 -2.18 -10.10 -4.33
C ASP A 108 -3.64 -9.95 -3.87
N GLU A 109 -4.60 -10.51 -4.63
CA GLU A 109 -6.02 -10.46 -4.30
C GLU A 109 -6.35 -11.30 -3.05
N GLN A 110 -5.73 -12.49 -2.91
CA GLN A 110 -5.87 -13.32 -1.72
C GLN A 110 -5.31 -12.59 -0.50
N PHE A 111 -4.15 -11.95 -0.65
CA PHE A 111 -3.51 -11.19 0.41
C PHE A 111 -4.37 -10.00 0.87
N VAL A 112 -4.90 -9.20 -0.06
CA VAL A 112 -5.80 -8.09 0.27
C VAL A 112 -7.02 -8.59 1.05
N LYS A 113 -7.68 -9.65 0.59
CA LYS A 113 -8.83 -10.25 1.28
C LYS A 113 -8.46 -10.74 2.69
N MET A 114 -7.30 -11.39 2.84
CA MET A 114 -6.81 -11.87 4.13
C MET A 114 -6.60 -10.71 5.12
N VAL A 115 -6.03 -9.59 4.68
CA VAL A 115 -5.82 -8.41 5.53
C VAL A 115 -7.15 -7.74 5.91
N GLN A 116 -8.11 -7.67 4.98
CA GLN A 116 -9.42 -7.08 5.18
C GLN A 116 -10.34 -7.93 6.08
N ASP A 117 -10.11 -9.24 6.16
CA ASP A 117 -10.93 -10.17 6.92
C ASP A 117 -10.91 -9.87 8.42
N ARG A 118 -12.09 -9.60 9.01
CA ARG A 118 -12.27 -9.28 10.42
C ARG A 118 -12.76 -10.45 11.29
N SER A 119 -12.86 -11.64 10.73
CA SER A 119 -13.27 -12.85 11.47
C SER A 119 -12.32 -13.14 12.62
N ASN A 120 -11.02 -12.88 12.45
CA ASN A 120 -10.00 -13.01 13.46
C ASN A 120 -9.57 -11.63 14.00
N LYS A 121 -9.70 -11.45 15.32
CA LYS A 121 -9.26 -10.23 16.00
C LYS A 121 -7.80 -10.37 16.38
N LEU A 122 -6.98 -9.43 15.93
CA LEU A 122 -5.57 -9.33 16.29
C LEU A 122 -5.38 -8.13 17.21
N GLN A 123 -4.48 -8.26 18.18
CA GLN A 123 -4.09 -7.14 19.01
C GLN A 123 -3.13 -6.23 18.21
N ALA A 124 -3.41 -4.92 18.23
CA ALA A 124 -2.53 -3.95 17.60
C ALA A 124 -1.18 -3.89 18.31
N PRO A 125 -0.06 -3.82 17.57
CA PRO A 125 1.25 -3.53 18.14
C PRO A 125 1.23 -2.25 18.97
N GLU A 126 2.00 -2.24 20.05
CA GLU A 126 1.99 -1.15 21.02
C GLU A 126 2.16 0.26 20.41
N PRO A 127 3.09 0.49 19.46
CA PRO A 127 3.29 1.84 18.91
C PRO A 127 2.09 2.42 18.17
N ILE A 128 1.20 1.57 17.65
CA ILE A 128 0.00 1.98 16.91
C ILE A 128 -1.31 1.71 17.66
N GLN A 129 -1.23 1.35 18.94
CA GLN A 129 -2.42 1.42 19.80
C GLN A 129 -2.90 2.87 19.86
N PRO A 130 -4.22 3.14 19.80
CA PRO A 130 -4.75 4.50 19.72
C PRO A 130 -4.17 5.47 20.75
N LYS A 131 -3.98 5.01 21.99
CA LYS A 131 -3.41 5.78 23.11
C LYS A 131 -1.94 6.20 22.91
N ASN A 132 -1.21 5.52 22.01
CA ASN A 132 0.23 5.71 21.79
C ASN A 132 0.54 6.45 20.49
N THR A 133 -0.48 6.76 19.66
CA THR A 133 -0.28 7.41 18.36
C THR A 133 0.07 8.89 18.45
N GLY A 134 -0.16 9.52 19.61
CA GLY A 134 0.13 10.94 19.86
C GLY A 134 -0.93 11.90 19.31
N PHE A 135 -1.96 11.44 18.59
CA PHE A 135 -3.03 12.33 18.11
C PHE A 135 -3.89 12.84 19.24
N THR A 136 -4.19 14.14 19.20
CA THR A 136 -5.03 14.83 20.20
C THR A 136 -6.46 15.05 19.70
N SER A 137 -6.68 15.05 18.40
CA SER A 137 -8.00 15.20 17.77
C SER A 137 -8.18 14.30 16.55
N ILE A 138 -9.44 13.97 16.24
CA ILE A 138 -9.74 13.22 15.01
C ILE A 138 -9.39 14.01 13.75
N THR A 139 -9.53 15.34 13.78
CA THR A 139 -9.15 16.22 12.67
C THR A 139 -7.67 16.10 12.36
N GLU A 140 -6.82 16.15 13.39
CA GLU A 140 -5.37 15.96 13.24
C GLU A 140 -5.04 14.60 12.62
N ALA A 141 -5.64 13.52 13.12
CA ALA A 141 -5.42 12.17 12.58
C ALA A 141 -5.87 12.04 11.12
N ILE A 142 -7.02 12.63 10.77
CA ILE A 142 -7.53 12.62 9.38
C ILE A 142 -6.61 13.41 8.43
N GLU A 143 -6.13 14.58 8.86
CA GLU A 143 -5.23 15.41 8.04
C GLU A 143 -3.90 14.71 7.82
N ASP A 144 -3.32 14.13 8.87
CA ASP A 144 -2.10 13.34 8.79
C ASP A 144 -2.26 12.12 7.87
N PHE A 145 -3.35 11.37 8.03
CA PHE A 145 -3.67 10.25 7.16
C PHE A 145 -3.82 10.66 5.69
N LYS A 146 -4.53 11.75 5.40
CA LYS A 146 -4.69 12.29 4.03
C LYS A 146 -3.36 12.65 3.41
N LYS A 147 -2.50 13.34 4.18
CA LYS A 147 -1.18 13.76 3.73
C LYS A 147 -0.33 12.54 3.37
N ASN A 148 -0.14 11.62 4.31
CA ASN A 148 0.70 10.44 4.12
C ASN A 148 0.18 9.57 2.96
N ARG A 149 -1.12 9.28 2.91
CA ARG A 149 -1.73 8.52 1.82
C ARG A 149 -1.56 9.21 0.46
N GLY A 150 -1.61 10.53 0.43
CA GLY A 150 -1.35 11.33 -0.77
C GLY A 150 0.08 11.17 -1.27
N GLU A 151 1.05 11.16 -0.37
CA GLU A 151 2.47 10.94 -0.68
C GLU A 151 2.72 9.51 -1.18
N HIS A 152 2.13 8.50 -0.54
CA HIS A 152 2.23 7.11 -0.99
C HIS A 152 1.63 6.89 -2.39
N ILE A 153 0.48 7.49 -2.67
CA ILE A 153 -0.13 7.46 -4.00
C ILE A 153 0.77 8.17 -5.03
N LYS A 154 1.39 9.30 -4.67
CA LYS A 154 2.32 10.01 -5.54
C LYS A 154 3.55 9.16 -5.85
N TYR A 155 4.14 8.52 -4.84
CA TYR A 155 5.24 7.59 -5.00
C TYR A 155 4.88 6.44 -5.95
N LEU A 156 3.76 5.75 -5.73
CA LEU A 156 3.30 4.67 -6.58
C LEU A 156 3.06 5.09 -8.04
N LYS A 157 2.68 6.35 -8.29
CA LYS A 157 2.48 6.85 -9.66
C LYS A 157 3.76 6.93 -10.47
N SER A 158 4.88 7.25 -9.85
CA SER A 158 6.13 7.60 -10.53
C SER A 158 7.29 6.66 -10.24
N SER A 159 7.22 5.83 -9.19
CA SER A 159 8.32 4.92 -8.84
C SER A 159 8.58 3.90 -9.93
N THR A 160 9.87 3.70 -10.23
CA THR A 160 10.40 2.66 -11.12
C THR A 160 11.17 1.60 -10.32
N GLU A 161 11.10 1.65 -8.98
CA GLU A 161 11.81 0.73 -8.11
C GLU A 161 11.23 -0.68 -8.16
N ASP A 162 12.09 -1.65 -7.92
CA ASP A 162 11.79 -3.08 -7.95
C ASP A 162 11.13 -3.57 -6.66
N MET A 163 9.85 -3.24 -6.47
CA MET A 163 9.11 -3.62 -5.28
C MET A 163 8.89 -5.13 -5.15
N ARG A 164 8.92 -5.86 -6.27
CA ARG A 164 8.63 -7.30 -6.28
C ARG A 164 9.79 -8.15 -5.79
N ASN A 165 11.02 -7.71 -6.00
CA ASN A 165 12.21 -8.46 -5.56
C ASN A 165 12.74 -8.01 -4.19
N HIS A 166 12.02 -7.11 -3.49
CA HIS A 166 12.24 -6.84 -2.07
C HIS A 166 11.19 -7.59 -1.25
N VAL A 167 11.58 -8.74 -0.72
CA VAL A 167 10.70 -9.67 0.01
C VAL A 167 11.00 -9.62 1.50
N VAL A 168 9.96 -9.53 2.31
CA VAL A 168 10.04 -9.39 3.76
C VAL A 168 9.25 -10.50 4.46
N GLN A 169 9.80 -11.02 5.54
CA GLN A 169 9.12 -11.98 6.40
C GLN A 169 8.25 -11.24 7.43
N MET A 170 6.96 -11.55 7.40
CA MET A 170 5.98 -11.07 8.36
C MET A 170 5.57 -12.22 9.30
N PRO A 171 4.95 -11.96 10.46
CA PRO A 171 4.48 -13.02 11.36
C PRO A 171 3.50 -14.01 10.72
N PHE A 172 2.83 -13.61 9.65
CA PHE A 172 1.83 -14.39 8.92
C PHE A 172 2.35 -14.97 7.58
N GLY A 173 3.64 -14.82 7.26
CA GLY A 173 4.27 -15.33 6.04
C GLY A 173 5.12 -14.31 5.29
N TRP A 174 5.61 -14.71 4.12
CA TRP A 174 6.42 -13.85 3.27
C TRP A 174 5.55 -13.01 2.33
N ILE A 175 5.91 -11.74 2.16
CA ILE A 175 5.29 -10.80 1.23
C ILE A 175 6.37 -9.98 0.52
N ASP A 176 6.07 -9.43 -0.65
CA ASP A 176 6.95 -8.44 -1.29
C ASP A 176 6.55 -7.00 -0.94
N CYS A 177 7.39 -6.03 -1.29
CA CYS A 177 7.12 -4.62 -1.02
C CYS A 177 5.90 -4.09 -1.77
N TYR A 178 5.53 -4.66 -2.92
CA TYR A 178 4.26 -4.31 -3.56
C TYR A 178 3.06 -4.79 -2.72
N GLN A 179 3.10 -6.02 -2.20
CA GLN A 179 2.07 -6.52 -1.27
C GLN A 179 2.03 -5.69 0.02
N LEU A 180 3.18 -5.18 0.49
CA LEU A 180 3.21 -4.28 1.64
C LEU A 180 2.47 -2.95 1.34
N CYS A 181 2.57 -2.41 0.11
CA CYS A 181 1.74 -1.28 -0.31
C CYS A 181 0.23 -1.63 -0.33
N LEU A 182 -0.13 -2.83 -0.79
CA LEU A 182 -1.52 -3.30 -0.74
C LEU A 182 -2.00 -3.49 0.71
N MET A 183 -1.12 -3.97 1.60
CA MET A 183 -1.40 -4.10 3.03
C MET A 183 -1.79 -2.77 3.67
N ILE A 184 -1.08 -1.69 3.36
CA ILE A 184 -1.38 -0.35 3.89
C ILE A 184 -2.83 0.05 3.57
N ALA A 185 -3.26 -0.17 2.33
CA ALA A 185 -4.62 0.13 1.90
C ALA A 185 -5.67 -0.82 2.53
N ALA A 186 -5.41 -2.13 2.47
CA ALA A 186 -6.31 -3.15 3.01
C ALA A 186 -6.49 -3.04 4.54
N HIS A 187 -5.43 -2.67 5.26
CA HIS A 187 -5.46 -2.42 6.70
C HIS A 187 -6.36 -1.23 7.07
N SER A 188 -6.30 -0.14 6.29
CA SER A 188 -7.23 0.98 6.49
C SER A 188 -8.68 0.54 6.32
N ASN A 189 -9.00 -0.26 5.28
CA ASN A 189 -10.35 -0.80 5.08
C ASN A 189 -10.77 -1.71 6.25
N ARG A 190 -9.89 -2.60 6.72
CA ARG A 190 -10.15 -3.45 7.88
C ARG A 190 -10.62 -2.66 9.09
N HIS A 191 -9.96 -1.53 9.40
CA HIS A 191 -10.31 -0.68 10.55
C HIS A 191 -11.45 0.29 10.24
N THR A 192 -11.71 0.62 8.99
CA THR A 192 -12.95 1.30 8.56
C THR A 192 -14.17 0.41 8.78
N GLN A 193 -14.08 -0.89 8.50
CA GLN A 193 -15.12 -1.85 8.86
C GLN A 193 -15.36 -1.86 10.38
N GLN A 194 -14.29 -1.88 11.19
CA GLN A 194 -14.41 -1.82 12.66
C GLN A 194 -15.12 -0.55 13.13
N LEU A 195 -14.76 0.59 12.57
CA LEU A 195 -15.41 1.86 12.85
C LEU A 195 -16.90 1.81 12.50
N ASN A 196 -17.28 1.20 11.37
CA ASN A 196 -18.67 1.03 10.98
C ASN A 196 -19.41 0.03 11.88
N GLU A 197 -18.74 -1.00 12.41
CA GLU A 197 -19.30 -1.87 13.46
C GLU A 197 -19.66 -1.08 14.74
N VAL A 198 -18.81 -0.12 15.15
CA VAL A 198 -19.11 0.77 16.27
C VAL A 198 -20.35 1.61 16.01
N LYS A 199 -20.49 2.17 14.80
CA LYS A 199 -21.65 2.97 14.38
C LYS A 199 -22.96 2.17 14.30
N ALA A 200 -22.85 0.86 14.05
CA ALA A 200 -23.98 -0.06 13.97
C ALA A 200 -24.42 -0.61 15.32
N ASP A 201 -23.71 -0.30 16.41
CA ASP A 201 -24.05 -0.74 17.74
C ASP A 201 -25.38 -0.14 18.21
N ALA A 202 -26.23 -0.92 18.89
CA ALA A 202 -27.55 -0.49 19.34
C ALA A 202 -27.51 0.69 20.32
N GLY A 203 -26.40 0.85 21.07
CA GLY A 203 -26.17 1.95 22.00
C GLY A 203 -25.52 3.19 21.35
N PHE A 204 -25.23 3.16 20.04
CA PHE A 204 -24.58 4.30 19.38
C PHE A 204 -25.43 5.57 19.47
N PRO A 205 -24.88 6.71 19.91
CA PRO A 205 -25.66 7.93 20.14
C PRO A 205 -26.38 8.40 18.84
N LYS A 206 -27.65 8.73 18.97
CA LYS A 206 -28.43 9.38 17.89
C LYS A 206 -27.92 10.82 17.71
N GLN A 207 -28.08 11.35 16.51
CA GLN A 207 -27.83 12.77 16.24
C GLN A 207 -28.82 13.65 16.98
#